data_894d8de396b5fa90c0f438900e07fff9
#
_entry.id   894d8de396b5fa90c0f438900e07fff9
#
_cell.length_a   1.000
_cell.length_b   1.000
_cell.length_c   1.000
_cell.angle_alpha   90.00
_cell.angle_beta   90.00
_cell.angle_gamma   90.00
#
_symmetry.space_group_name_H-M   'P 1'
#
loop_
_entity.id
_entity.type
_entity.pdbx_description
1 polymer ?
#
loop_
_entity_poly.entity_id
_entity_poly.type
_entity_poly.pdbx_seq_one_letter_code
_entity_poly.pdbx_strand_id
1 'polypeptide(L)'
;GDDSSHWNFDPVGGDNKSTVDDFGFVDALLDNLSSNYQINRDRVYAAGFSNGAAFAFGLACYQSENIAAIVSVSGSMSPTQQEGCNPQHPTPVMSIHGTQDSYFLYQGGYYLSMDAVTNYWTSYNQTQTTQPTETVSYDGLIIEKFSHTQGNNSSKVDHYKINGGYHIWFDIDFNGQSTEDLIWDFVSGFDKNGAL
;
A
#
# COMPACT_ATOMS: atom_id res chain seq x y z
N GLY A 1 -27.45 3.16 9.88
CA GLY A 1 -26.14 2.64 9.57
C GLY A 1 -25.90 2.74 8.09
N ASP A 2 -24.71 3.14 7.71
CA ASP A 2 -24.31 3.14 6.32
C ASP A 2 -24.10 1.68 5.91
N ASP A 3 -24.96 1.15 5.03
CA ASP A 3 -24.91 -0.23 4.54
C ASP A 3 -23.85 -0.40 3.41
N SER A 4 -22.90 0.52 3.27
CA SER A 4 -21.84 0.41 2.26
C SER A 4 -20.86 -0.69 2.62
N SER A 5 -20.54 -1.56 1.67
CA SER A 5 -19.46 -2.56 1.81
C SER A 5 -18.14 -1.85 2.06
N HIS A 6 -17.38 -2.30 3.07
CA HIS A 6 -16.08 -1.76 3.43
C HIS A 6 -15.21 -2.82 4.10
N TRP A 7 -13.92 -2.58 4.13
CA TRP A 7 -12.96 -3.34 4.92
C TRP A 7 -12.74 -2.66 6.26
N ASN A 8 -12.70 -3.44 7.33
CA ASN A 8 -12.19 -2.99 8.63
C ASN A 8 -10.68 -3.11 8.59
N PHE A 9 -10.00 -1.97 8.50
CA PHE A 9 -8.54 -1.92 8.28
C PHE A 9 -7.71 -1.73 9.56
N ASP A 10 -8.37 -1.45 10.68
CA ASP A 10 -7.77 -1.45 12.02
C ASP A 10 -8.06 -2.77 12.73
N PRO A 11 -7.25 -3.20 13.71
CA PRO A 11 -7.55 -4.38 14.51
C PRO A 11 -8.87 -4.23 15.27
N VAL A 12 -9.39 -5.32 15.78
CA VAL A 12 -10.62 -5.32 16.57
C VAL A 12 -10.49 -4.34 17.74
N GLY A 13 -11.43 -3.40 17.81
CA GLY A 13 -11.40 -2.30 18.78
C GLY A 13 -10.82 -0.99 18.25
N GLY A 14 -10.27 -0.97 17.04
CA GLY A 14 -9.89 0.24 16.33
C GLY A 14 -11.10 1.00 15.76
N ASP A 15 -10.83 2.03 14.97
CA ASP A 15 -11.87 2.90 14.40
C ASP A 15 -12.51 2.29 13.14
N ASN A 16 -13.07 1.09 13.31
CA ASN A 16 -13.73 0.33 12.26
C ASN A 16 -15.23 0.64 12.19
N LYS A 17 -15.81 0.57 11.00
CA LYS A 17 -17.27 0.78 10.80
C LYS A 17 -18.12 -0.39 11.29
N SER A 18 -17.54 -1.57 11.47
CA SER A 18 -18.24 -2.77 11.92
C SER A 18 -17.31 -3.66 12.80
N THR A 19 -17.89 -4.75 13.30
CA THR A 19 -17.15 -5.76 14.11
C THR A 19 -16.79 -7.00 13.31
N VAL A 20 -16.87 -6.95 11.98
CA VAL A 20 -16.48 -8.07 11.10
C VAL A 20 -14.97 -8.23 11.14
N ASP A 21 -14.51 -9.47 11.23
CA ASP A 21 -13.09 -9.82 11.20
C ASP A 21 -12.61 -10.02 9.75
N ASP A 22 -12.27 -8.91 9.10
CA ASP A 22 -11.78 -8.95 7.72
C ASP A 22 -10.36 -9.52 7.61
N PHE A 23 -9.56 -9.39 8.66
CA PHE A 23 -8.24 -10.02 8.72
C PHE A 23 -8.36 -11.56 8.79
N GLY A 24 -9.22 -12.07 9.66
CA GLY A 24 -9.51 -13.51 9.72
C GLY A 24 -10.12 -14.04 8.43
N PHE A 25 -10.89 -13.23 7.71
CA PHE A 25 -11.36 -13.59 6.37
C PHE A 25 -10.20 -13.80 5.39
N VAL A 26 -9.21 -12.90 5.38
CA VAL A 26 -8.03 -13.04 4.50
C VAL A 26 -7.23 -14.29 4.85
N ASP A 27 -7.01 -14.59 6.13
CA ASP A 27 -6.33 -15.82 6.57
C ASP A 27 -7.07 -17.06 6.06
N ALA A 28 -8.38 -17.13 6.30
CA ALA A 28 -9.20 -18.26 5.85
C ALA A 28 -9.21 -18.41 4.32
N LEU A 29 -9.23 -17.28 3.60
CA LEU A 29 -9.14 -17.28 2.13
C LEU A 29 -7.80 -17.86 1.65
N LEU A 30 -6.70 -17.40 2.22
CA LEU A 30 -5.36 -17.87 1.86
C LEU A 30 -5.19 -19.36 2.19
N ASP A 31 -5.71 -19.84 3.30
CA ASP A 31 -5.67 -21.26 3.68
C ASP A 31 -6.51 -22.11 2.71
N ASN A 32 -7.70 -21.63 2.35
CA ASN A 32 -8.53 -22.29 1.36
C ASN A 32 -7.85 -22.39 -0.01
N LEU A 33 -7.27 -21.27 -0.47
CA LEU A 33 -6.54 -21.24 -1.76
C LEU A 33 -5.33 -22.17 -1.73
N SER A 34 -4.56 -22.18 -0.64
CA SER A 34 -3.38 -23.07 -0.50
C SER A 34 -3.75 -24.54 -0.49
N SER A 35 -4.92 -24.87 0.07
CA SER A 35 -5.40 -26.25 0.14
C SER A 35 -5.93 -26.77 -1.21
N ASN A 36 -6.39 -25.88 -2.09
CA ASN A 36 -7.03 -26.26 -3.34
C ASN A 36 -6.19 -25.97 -4.58
N TYR A 37 -5.17 -25.10 -4.46
CA TYR A 37 -4.33 -24.66 -5.57
C TYR A 37 -2.86 -24.60 -5.15
N GLN A 38 -1.97 -24.73 -6.13
CA GLN A 38 -0.53 -24.58 -5.90
C GLN A 38 -0.15 -23.10 -5.89
N ILE A 39 -0.44 -22.41 -4.79
CA ILE A 39 -0.01 -21.03 -4.59
C ILE A 39 1.33 -20.98 -3.82
N ASN A 40 2.15 -19.98 -4.13
CA ASN A 40 3.35 -19.71 -3.35
C ASN A 40 3.01 -18.74 -2.21
N ARG A 41 2.95 -19.24 -0.97
CA ARG A 41 2.63 -18.46 0.24
C ARG A 41 3.70 -17.40 0.59
N ASP A 42 4.87 -17.47 0.00
CA ASP A 42 5.91 -16.45 0.18
C ASP A 42 5.75 -15.28 -0.80
N ARG A 43 4.83 -15.39 -1.77
CA ARG A 43 4.58 -14.39 -2.81
C ARG A 43 3.08 -14.01 -2.88
N VAL A 44 2.55 -13.60 -1.76
CA VAL A 44 1.19 -13.06 -1.64
C VAL A 44 1.28 -11.54 -1.53
N TYR A 45 0.52 -10.84 -2.32
CA TYR A 45 0.55 -9.39 -2.43
C TYR A 45 -0.84 -8.81 -2.19
N ALA A 46 -0.89 -7.61 -1.61
CA ALA A 46 -2.13 -6.88 -1.45
C ALA A 46 -2.06 -5.53 -2.20
N ALA A 47 -3.02 -5.32 -3.10
CA ALA A 47 -3.20 -4.04 -3.78
C ALA A 47 -4.63 -3.56 -3.56
N GLY A 48 -4.81 -2.28 -3.23
CA GLY A 48 -6.13 -1.75 -2.92
C GLY A 48 -6.32 -0.30 -3.35
N PHE A 49 -7.59 0.07 -3.50
CA PHE A 49 -8.05 1.42 -3.77
C PHE A 49 -8.84 1.96 -2.58
N SER A 50 -8.63 3.23 -2.22
CA SER A 50 -9.43 3.90 -1.19
C SER A 50 -9.43 3.14 0.15
N ASN A 51 -10.58 2.69 0.64
CA ASN A 51 -10.69 1.84 1.83
C ASN A 51 -9.90 0.52 1.69
N GLY A 52 -9.88 -0.09 0.49
CA GLY A 52 -9.05 -1.27 0.22
C GLY A 52 -7.55 -0.98 0.29
N ALA A 53 -7.12 0.25 -0.03
CA ALA A 53 -5.73 0.67 0.14
C ALA A 53 -5.36 0.84 1.62
N ALA A 54 -6.27 1.40 2.44
CA ALA A 54 -6.09 1.44 3.89
C ALA A 54 -6.03 0.02 4.49
N PHE A 55 -6.82 -0.92 3.95
CA PHE A 55 -6.77 -2.32 4.36
C PHE A 55 -5.47 -3.01 3.94
N ALA A 56 -4.90 -2.69 2.76
CA ALA A 56 -3.59 -3.19 2.35
C ALA A 56 -2.49 -2.78 3.35
N PHE A 57 -2.50 -1.54 3.85
CA PHE A 57 -1.63 -1.14 4.96
C PHE A 57 -1.88 -1.94 6.23
N GLY A 58 -3.15 -2.19 6.58
CA GLY A 58 -3.52 -3.05 7.72
C GLY A 58 -2.94 -4.46 7.58
N LEU A 59 -3.05 -5.07 6.40
CA LEU A 59 -2.47 -6.39 6.12
C LEU A 59 -0.95 -6.38 6.29
N ALA A 60 -0.26 -5.36 5.79
CA ALA A 60 1.19 -5.22 5.98
C ALA A 60 1.57 -5.06 7.45
N CYS A 61 0.75 -4.37 8.24
CA CYS A 61 1.02 -4.12 9.66
C CYS A 61 0.72 -5.31 10.57
N TYR A 62 -0.37 -6.03 10.31
CA TYR A 62 -0.93 -7.00 11.26
C TYR A 62 -0.88 -8.44 10.76
N GLN A 63 -0.65 -8.65 9.45
CA GLN A 63 -0.55 -9.98 8.82
C GLN A 63 0.65 -10.07 7.86
N SER A 64 1.73 -9.39 8.19
CA SER A 64 2.95 -9.39 7.37
C SER A 64 3.53 -10.79 7.14
N GLU A 65 3.27 -11.75 8.02
CA GLU A 65 3.63 -13.17 7.82
C GLU A 65 2.97 -13.77 6.57
N ASN A 66 1.89 -13.19 6.09
CA ASN A 66 1.19 -13.63 4.90
C ASN A 66 1.46 -12.76 3.66
N ILE A 67 1.96 -11.53 3.85
CA ILE A 67 2.02 -10.51 2.79
C ILE A 67 3.47 -10.15 2.47
N ALA A 68 3.88 -10.32 1.21
CA ALA A 68 5.24 -10.02 0.76
C ALA A 68 5.45 -8.55 0.34
N ALA A 69 4.44 -7.92 -0.24
CA ALA A 69 4.47 -6.51 -0.64
C ALA A 69 3.06 -5.96 -0.77
N ILE A 70 2.91 -4.62 -0.65
CA ILE A 70 1.62 -3.96 -0.80
C ILE A 70 1.65 -2.79 -1.78
N VAL A 71 0.47 -2.49 -2.35
CA VAL A 71 0.23 -1.28 -3.13
C VAL A 71 -1.02 -0.57 -2.66
N SER A 72 -0.89 0.72 -2.42
CA SER A 72 -1.98 1.63 -2.03
C SER A 72 -2.27 2.62 -3.14
N VAL A 73 -3.50 2.62 -3.68
CA VAL A 73 -3.96 3.63 -4.63
C VAL A 73 -5.02 4.50 -3.96
N SER A 74 -4.77 5.81 -3.88
CA SER A 74 -5.67 6.78 -3.24
C SER A 74 -6.13 6.37 -1.84
N GLY A 75 -5.20 5.87 -1.01
CA GLY A 75 -5.44 5.51 0.38
C GLY A 75 -4.27 5.90 1.27
N SER A 76 -4.50 5.90 2.58
CA SER A 76 -3.49 6.23 3.58
C SER A 76 -3.69 5.39 4.84
N MET A 77 -2.74 5.46 5.76
CA MET A 77 -2.81 4.81 7.06
C MET A 77 -3.62 5.66 8.05
N SER A 78 -4.32 5.00 8.96
CA SER A 78 -4.85 5.65 10.15
C SER A 78 -3.74 5.86 11.20
N PRO A 79 -3.91 6.81 12.14
CA PRO A 79 -3.01 6.91 13.30
C PRO A 79 -2.95 5.60 14.10
N THR A 80 -4.09 4.92 14.27
CA THR A 80 -4.16 3.63 14.98
C THR A 80 -3.33 2.55 14.27
N GLN A 81 -3.40 2.50 12.93
CA GLN A 81 -2.53 1.59 12.17
C GLN A 81 -1.07 1.91 12.40
N GLN A 82 -0.66 3.18 12.33
CA GLN A 82 0.73 3.57 12.53
C GLN A 82 1.24 3.17 13.93
N GLU A 83 0.45 3.42 14.97
CA GLU A 83 0.82 3.10 16.36
C GLU A 83 0.94 1.59 16.60
N GLY A 84 0.04 0.79 16.00
CA GLY A 84 -0.01 -0.66 16.16
C GLY A 84 0.80 -1.45 15.14
N CYS A 85 1.38 -0.79 14.14
CA CYS A 85 2.06 -1.44 13.02
C CYS A 85 3.38 -2.06 13.47
N ASN A 86 3.48 -3.38 13.35
CA ASN A 86 4.70 -4.11 13.71
C ASN A 86 4.94 -5.30 12.77
N PRO A 87 5.28 -5.07 11.50
CA PRO A 87 5.55 -6.14 10.55
C PRO A 87 6.66 -7.07 11.03
N GLN A 88 6.63 -8.33 10.60
CA GLN A 88 7.67 -9.32 10.97
C GLN A 88 8.90 -9.25 10.06
N HIS A 89 8.80 -8.54 8.94
CA HIS A 89 9.90 -8.35 7.98
C HIS A 89 9.80 -6.98 7.31
N PRO A 90 10.91 -6.45 6.74
CA PRO A 90 10.86 -5.25 5.90
C PRO A 90 9.89 -5.48 4.74
N THR A 91 8.86 -4.63 4.66
CA THR A 91 7.76 -4.82 3.71
C THR A 91 7.87 -3.79 2.58
N PRO A 92 8.06 -4.21 1.32
CA PRO A 92 8.01 -3.30 0.17
C PRO A 92 6.63 -2.66 0.02
N VAL A 93 6.61 -1.34 -0.16
CA VAL A 93 5.39 -0.54 -0.25
C VAL A 93 5.43 0.35 -1.47
N MET A 94 4.37 0.31 -2.30
CA MET A 94 4.13 1.31 -3.33
C MET A 94 2.88 2.10 -2.98
N SER A 95 2.89 3.40 -3.22
CA SER A 95 1.72 4.26 -3.15
C SER A 95 1.57 5.12 -4.40
N ILE A 96 0.33 5.25 -4.89
CA ILE A 96 -0.06 6.13 -6.00
C ILE A 96 -1.15 7.05 -5.48
N HIS A 97 -0.89 8.37 -5.38
CA HIS A 97 -1.80 9.26 -4.68
C HIS A 97 -1.89 10.65 -5.31
N GLY A 98 -3.13 11.14 -5.42
CA GLY A 98 -3.44 12.46 -5.97
C GLY A 98 -3.32 13.59 -4.94
N THR A 99 -2.69 14.71 -5.32
CA THR A 99 -2.53 15.86 -4.39
C THR A 99 -3.82 16.61 -4.10
N GLN A 100 -4.90 16.38 -4.87
CA GLN A 100 -6.25 16.93 -4.67
C GLN A 100 -7.25 15.88 -4.22
N ASP A 101 -6.78 14.75 -3.68
CA ASP A 101 -7.65 13.77 -3.05
C ASP A 101 -8.42 14.42 -1.90
N SER A 102 -9.75 14.33 -1.93
CA SER A 102 -10.64 14.97 -0.96
C SER A 102 -11.11 14.02 0.15
N TYR A 103 -10.82 12.72 0.06
CA TYR A 103 -11.16 11.71 1.05
C TYR A 103 -9.94 11.33 1.91
N PHE A 104 -8.87 10.90 1.25
CA PHE A 104 -7.57 10.68 1.89
C PHE A 104 -6.66 11.84 1.54
N LEU A 105 -6.78 12.94 2.29
CA LEU A 105 -6.07 14.18 2.01
C LEU A 105 -4.56 13.95 1.91
N TYR A 106 -3.95 14.35 0.81
CA TYR A 106 -2.50 14.20 0.59
C TYR A 106 -1.68 14.78 1.75
N GLN A 107 -2.09 15.94 2.27
CA GLN A 107 -1.43 16.63 3.38
C GLN A 107 -1.83 16.10 4.77
N GLY A 108 -2.67 15.06 4.81
CA GLY A 108 -3.18 14.51 6.04
C GLY A 108 -4.40 15.21 6.60
N GLY A 109 -4.95 14.63 7.65
CA GLY A 109 -6.18 15.08 8.32
C GLY A 109 -6.60 14.02 9.34
N TYR A 110 -7.72 13.34 9.08
CA TYR A 110 -8.10 12.16 9.84
C TYR A 110 -7.11 11.00 9.64
N TYR A 111 -6.63 10.82 8.40
CA TYR A 111 -5.57 9.89 8.05
C TYR A 111 -4.21 10.60 8.01
N LEU A 112 -3.15 9.82 8.02
CA LEU A 112 -1.78 10.35 7.90
C LEU A 112 -1.58 11.04 6.53
N SER A 113 -0.72 12.05 6.50
CA SER A 113 -0.24 12.59 5.23
C SER A 113 0.58 11.56 4.46
N MET A 114 0.65 11.68 3.14
CA MET A 114 1.48 10.77 2.33
C MET A 114 2.96 10.87 2.68
N ASP A 115 3.43 12.05 3.11
CA ASP A 115 4.79 12.23 3.63
C ASP A 115 5.00 11.43 4.93
N ALA A 116 4.01 11.43 5.84
CA ALA A 116 4.10 10.64 7.08
C ALA A 116 4.09 9.14 6.81
N VAL A 117 3.22 8.66 5.90
CA VAL A 117 3.18 7.26 5.46
C VAL A 117 4.52 6.84 4.84
N THR A 118 5.03 7.64 3.89
CA THR A 118 6.30 7.38 3.24
C THR A 118 7.44 7.35 4.25
N ASN A 119 7.51 8.33 5.17
CA ASN A 119 8.52 8.38 6.21
C ASN A 119 8.45 7.19 7.17
N TYR A 120 7.23 6.73 7.52
CA TYR A 120 7.06 5.54 8.35
C TYR A 120 7.71 4.32 7.68
N TRP A 121 7.32 4.01 6.44
CA TRP A 121 7.78 2.81 5.74
C TRP A 121 9.25 2.89 5.35
N THR A 122 9.76 4.07 4.96
CA THR A 122 11.19 4.24 4.69
C THR A 122 12.04 4.05 5.95
N SER A 123 11.58 4.55 7.09
CA SER A 123 12.25 4.36 8.38
C SER A 123 12.20 2.91 8.84
N TYR A 124 11.03 2.26 8.73
CA TYR A 124 10.86 0.86 9.10
C TYR A 124 11.74 -0.06 8.26
N ASN A 125 11.71 0.11 6.95
CA ASN A 125 12.51 -0.66 5.99
C ASN A 125 13.99 -0.27 6.00
N GLN A 126 14.37 0.82 6.65
CA GLN A 126 15.72 1.42 6.64
C GLN A 126 16.21 1.71 5.22
N THR A 127 15.33 2.20 4.36
CA THR A 127 15.67 2.60 2.99
C THR A 127 16.42 3.92 2.99
N GLN A 128 17.19 4.16 1.92
CA GLN A 128 17.83 5.45 1.71
C GLN A 128 16.85 6.40 1.03
N THR A 129 16.75 7.62 1.56
CA THR A 129 15.93 8.67 0.95
C THR A 129 16.57 9.16 -0.33
N THR A 130 15.80 9.17 -1.41
CA THR A 130 16.21 9.73 -2.70
C THR A 130 15.31 10.91 -3.05
N GLN A 131 15.83 11.85 -3.84
CA GLN A 131 15.04 12.90 -4.48
C GLN A 131 14.08 12.24 -5.51
N PRO A 132 13.08 12.99 -6.06
CA PRO A 132 12.29 12.47 -7.15
C PRO A 132 13.21 11.84 -8.19
N THR A 133 13.02 10.54 -8.41
CA THR A 133 13.87 9.79 -9.35
C THR A 133 13.45 10.06 -10.78
N GLU A 134 12.16 10.42 -10.96
CA GLU A 134 11.57 10.53 -12.28
C GLU A 134 10.33 11.42 -12.26
N THR A 135 10.10 12.15 -13.36
CA THR A 135 8.90 12.98 -13.54
C THR A 135 8.37 12.81 -14.95
N VAL A 136 7.09 12.51 -15.07
CA VAL A 136 6.38 12.30 -16.34
C VAL A 136 5.15 13.20 -16.40
N SER A 137 4.81 13.70 -17.59
CA SER A 137 3.53 14.37 -17.83
C SER A 137 2.61 13.44 -18.63
N TYR A 138 1.42 13.20 -18.12
CA TYR A 138 0.41 12.35 -18.76
C TYR A 138 -0.98 12.92 -18.53
N ASP A 139 -1.75 13.09 -19.61
CA ASP A 139 -3.14 13.61 -19.60
C ASP A 139 -3.34 14.89 -18.78
N GLY A 140 -2.39 15.83 -18.88
CA GLY A 140 -2.44 17.10 -18.15
C GLY A 140 -2.04 17.03 -16.68
N LEU A 141 -1.70 15.85 -16.18
CA LEU A 141 -1.16 15.63 -14.84
C LEU A 141 0.36 15.56 -14.86
N ILE A 142 0.98 15.95 -13.76
CA ILE A 142 2.42 15.74 -13.53
C ILE A 142 2.56 14.64 -12.49
N ILE A 143 3.24 13.58 -12.88
CA ILE A 143 3.50 12.40 -12.04
C ILE A 143 4.96 12.45 -11.60
N GLU A 144 5.18 12.54 -10.31
CA GLU A 144 6.51 12.50 -9.69
C GLU A 144 6.69 11.17 -8.97
N LYS A 145 7.70 10.40 -9.35
CA LYS A 145 8.07 9.16 -8.68
C LYS A 145 9.18 9.44 -7.67
N PHE A 146 8.99 8.99 -6.45
CA PHE A 146 9.99 8.96 -5.40
C PHE A 146 10.30 7.49 -5.10
N SER A 147 11.55 7.07 -5.27
CA SER A 147 11.95 5.70 -5.04
C SER A 147 13.02 5.65 -3.94
N HIS A 148 12.67 5.01 -2.83
CA HIS A 148 13.54 4.81 -1.68
C HIS A 148 13.98 3.35 -1.67
N THR A 149 15.26 3.13 -1.95
CA THR A 149 15.84 1.80 -2.20
C THR A 149 16.87 1.42 -1.15
N GLN A 150 17.49 0.26 -1.30
CA GLN A 150 18.56 -0.25 -0.44
C GLN A 150 18.12 -0.43 1.02
N GLY A 151 16.85 -0.74 1.23
CA GLY A 151 16.36 -1.13 2.54
C GLY A 151 16.84 -2.50 2.98
N ASN A 152 16.54 -2.86 4.22
CA ASN A 152 16.78 -4.21 4.72
C ASN A 152 16.09 -5.24 3.83
N ASN A 153 16.74 -6.38 3.58
CA ASN A 153 16.31 -7.43 2.64
C ASN A 153 16.04 -6.88 1.22
N SER A 154 16.76 -5.84 0.81
CA SER A 154 16.56 -5.14 -0.47
C SER A 154 15.15 -4.60 -0.66
N SER A 155 14.41 -4.36 0.43
CA SER A 155 13.10 -3.72 0.38
C SER A 155 13.18 -2.30 -0.17
N LYS A 156 12.07 -1.81 -0.72
CA LYS A 156 11.96 -0.44 -1.21
C LYS A 156 10.59 0.16 -0.91
N VAL A 157 10.53 1.49 -0.97
CA VAL A 157 9.29 2.26 -0.88
C VAL A 157 9.22 3.17 -2.10
N ASP A 158 8.21 2.96 -2.95
CA ASP A 158 7.94 3.79 -4.12
C ASP A 158 6.70 4.64 -3.87
N HIS A 159 6.78 5.95 -4.12
CA HIS A 159 5.65 6.85 -4.06
C HIS A 159 5.48 7.57 -5.40
N TYR A 160 4.30 7.42 -6.02
CA TYR A 160 3.88 8.16 -7.20
C TYR A 160 2.92 9.27 -6.77
N LYS A 161 3.41 10.49 -6.77
CA LYS A 161 2.64 11.68 -6.46
C LYS A 161 2.03 12.24 -7.74
N ILE A 162 0.71 12.22 -7.82
CA ILE A 162 -0.04 12.72 -8.97
C ILE A 162 -0.47 14.16 -8.69
N ASN A 163 0.25 15.13 -9.22
CA ASN A 163 -0.06 16.54 -9.02
C ASN A 163 -1.36 16.90 -9.73
N GLY A 164 -2.33 17.43 -8.97
CA GLY A 164 -3.69 17.73 -9.44
C GLY A 164 -4.63 16.52 -9.47
N GLY A 165 -4.15 15.31 -9.17
CA GLY A 165 -4.98 14.09 -9.14
C GLY A 165 -5.99 14.11 -7.99
N TYR A 166 -7.21 13.61 -8.27
CA TYR A 166 -8.31 13.49 -7.32
C TYR A 166 -8.37 12.08 -6.69
N HIS A 167 -9.43 11.78 -5.95
CA HIS A 167 -9.70 10.45 -5.37
C HIS A 167 -10.25 9.49 -6.43
N ILE A 168 -9.38 8.88 -7.21
CA ILE A 168 -9.73 7.93 -8.27
C ILE A 168 -8.74 6.77 -8.32
N TRP A 169 -9.10 5.66 -8.98
CA TRP A 169 -8.12 4.74 -9.52
C TRP A 169 -7.44 5.45 -10.69
N PHE A 170 -6.12 5.58 -10.61
CA PHE A 170 -5.36 6.27 -11.64
C PHE A 170 -5.08 5.33 -12.81
N ASP A 171 -5.60 5.67 -13.98
CA ASP A 171 -5.23 5.04 -15.24
C ASP A 171 -4.14 5.92 -15.89
N ILE A 172 -2.90 5.68 -15.52
CA ILE A 172 -1.74 6.45 -15.98
C ILE A 172 -0.89 5.63 -16.96
N ASP A 173 -0.17 6.34 -17.83
CA ASP A 173 0.99 5.82 -18.54
C ASP A 173 2.25 6.47 -17.96
N PHE A 174 3.08 5.68 -17.33
CA PHE A 174 4.36 6.12 -16.78
C PHE A 174 5.50 5.46 -17.56
N ASN A 175 6.01 6.19 -18.56
CA ASN A 175 7.05 5.69 -19.48
C ASN A 175 6.68 4.41 -20.24
N GLY A 176 5.43 4.32 -20.67
CA GLY A 176 4.93 3.16 -21.42
C GLY A 176 4.42 2.01 -20.55
N GLN A 177 4.34 2.20 -19.23
CA GLN A 177 3.76 1.24 -18.30
C GLN A 177 2.40 1.74 -17.79
N SER A 178 1.37 0.91 -17.89
CA SER A 178 0.08 1.17 -17.24
C SER A 178 0.19 1.09 -15.71
N THR A 179 -0.84 1.56 -15.02
CA THR A 179 -0.92 1.43 -13.55
C THR A 179 -0.79 -0.04 -13.11
N GLU A 180 -1.45 -0.95 -13.81
CA GLU A 180 -1.43 -2.38 -13.51
C GLU A 180 -0.04 -2.99 -13.76
N ASP A 181 0.65 -2.56 -14.82
CA ASP A 181 2.03 -2.98 -15.09
C ASP A 181 2.98 -2.50 -13.98
N LEU A 182 2.85 -1.23 -13.58
CA LEU A 182 3.66 -0.67 -12.48
C LEU A 182 3.43 -1.44 -11.18
N ILE A 183 2.15 -1.74 -10.86
CA ILE A 183 1.79 -2.52 -9.66
C ILE A 183 2.41 -3.91 -9.74
N TRP A 184 2.21 -4.61 -10.85
CA TRP A 184 2.70 -5.98 -11.01
C TRP A 184 4.23 -6.06 -10.98
N ASP A 185 4.91 -5.19 -11.73
CA ASP A 185 6.37 -5.15 -11.77
C ASP A 185 6.97 -4.84 -10.39
N PHE A 186 6.28 -3.97 -9.62
CA PHE A 186 6.70 -3.70 -8.25
C PHE A 186 6.56 -4.93 -7.37
N VAL A 187 5.34 -5.48 -7.21
CA VAL A 187 5.10 -6.54 -6.23
C VAL A 187 5.76 -7.85 -6.61
N SER A 188 5.81 -8.18 -7.91
CA SER A 188 6.37 -9.45 -8.38
C SER A 188 7.88 -9.57 -8.20
N GLY A 189 8.56 -8.45 -7.94
CA GLY A 189 9.98 -8.42 -7.62
C GLY A 189 10.35 -8.84 -6.19
N PHE A 190 9.36 -9.24 -5.37
CA PHE A 190 9.59 -9.54 -3.96
C PHE A 190 8.97 -10.87 -3.53
N ASP A 191 9.55 -11.46 -2.51
CA ASP A 191 8.91 -12.41 -1.61
C ASP A 191 9.05 -11.94 -0.14
N LYS A 192 8.59 -12.72 0.81
CA LYS A 192 8.68 -12.37 2.25
C LYS A 192 10.12 -12.29 2.77
N ASN A 193 11.10 -12.79 2.03
CA ASN A 193 12.51 -12.75 2.40
C ASN A 193 13.24 -11.55 1.76
N GLY A 194 12.59 -10.83 0.84
CA GLY A 194 13.12 -9.64 0.18
C GLY A 194 13.01 -9.66 -1.33
N ALA A 195 13.92 -8.93 -2.02
CA ALA A 195 13.95 -8.88 -3.48
C ALA A 195 14.39 -10.22 -4.09
N LEU A 196 13.76 -10.55 -5.23
CA LEU A 196 14.04 -11.76 -6.02
C LEU A 196 15.17 -11.57 -7.02
#